data_54ddb8c4894f93faaa7b9e551699b37f
#
_entry.id   54ddb8c4894f93faaa7b9e551699b37f
#
_cell.length_a   1.000
_cell.length_b   1.000
_cell.length_c   1.000
_cell.angle_alpha   90.00
_cell.angle_beta   90.00
_cell.angle_gamma   90.00
#
_symmetry.space_group_name_H-M   'P 1'
#
loop_
_entity.id
_entity.type
_entity.pdbx_description
1 polymer ?
#
loop_
_entity_poly.entity_id
_entity_poly.type
_entity_poly.pdbx_seq_one_letter_code
_entity_poly.pdbx_strand_id
1 'polypeptide(L)'
;MLKWLDVIKYANKGNLTPDRRVEKTDEEWKALLTEEQYYITRQKGTERANSSDLCTFFEAGKYTCVCCETLLFDSAEKFDSGTGWPSFTQPIKDNVIAYHKDKSHGMYRIETTCNTCDAHLGHVFQDGPMPSGLRYCMNALALKKVESMERKATFGGGCFWCTEAIFQNLKGVVTVESGYSGGRISNPTYREVSSGITGHAEVIEFTYNPAEISYEDLVKIHLTTHNPTTLNQQGADMGTQYRSVIFYRNEEEKTIALNAIKELKATYDDMIVTEVAM
;
A
#
# COMPACT_ATOMS: atom_id res chain seq x y z
N MET A 1 3.09 -15.51 -0.96
CA MET A 1 1.65 -15.83 -0.86
C MET A 1 1.46 -17.14 -0.14
N LEU A 2 0.81 -17.11 1.02
CA LEU A 2 0.51 -18.29 1.84
C LEU A 2 -0.57 -19.18 1.18
N LYS A 3 -0.47 -20.46 1.45
CA LYS A 3 -1.44 -21.50 1.07
C LYS A 3 -1.90 -22.26 2.31
N TRP A 4 -2.99 -23.02 2.18
CA TRP A 4 -3.53 -23.81 3.31
C TRP A 4 -2.49 -24.74 3.95
N LEU A 5 -1.62 -25.35 3.16
CA LEU A 5 -0.54 -26.21 3.67
C LEU A 5 0.46 -25.46 4.55
N ASP A 6 0.74 -24.18 4.27
CA ASP A 6 1.61 -23.35 5.09
C ASP A 6 0.95 -23.04 6.43
N VAL A 7 -0.34 -22.69 6.42
CA VAL A 7 -1.15 -22.46 7.62
C VAL A 7 -1.15 -23.70 8.54
N ILE A 8 -1.40 -24.88 7.97
CA ILE A 8 -1.36 -26.15 8.70
C ILE A 8 0.05 -26.45 9.22
N LYS A 9 1.09 -26.17 8.44
CA LYS A 9 2.49 -26.33 8.86
C LYS A 9 2.80 -25.46 10.08
N TYR A 10 2.42 -24.17 10.05
CA TYR A 10 2.65 -23.25 11.18
C TYR A 10 1.86 -23.69 12.42
N ALA A 11 0.60 -24.05 12.29
CA ALA A 11 -0.21 -24.55 13.41
C ALA A 11 0.29 -25.87 14.04
N ASN A 12 1.10 -26.65 13.29
CA ASN A 12 1.64 -27.95 13.76
C ASN A 12 3.08 -27.86 14.27
N LYS A 13 3.91 -27.06 13.61
CA LYS A 13 5.37 -27.06 13.82
C LYS A 13 5.91 -25.79 14.48
N GLY A 14 5.06 -24.79 14.69
CA GLY A 14 5.41 -23.48 15.24
C GLY A 14 5.32 -22.38 14.19
N ASN A 15 4.97 -21.20 14.65
CA ASN A 15 4.82 -19.98 13.86
C ASN A 15 6.17 -19.35 13.53
N LEU A 16 6.17 -18.45 12.55
CA LEU A 16 7.34 -17.62 12.21
C LEU A 16 7.66 -16.66 13.38
N THR A 17 8.89 -16.24 13.48
CA THR A 17 9.30 -15.23 14.48
C THR A 17 8.71 -13.86 14.06
N PRO A 18 8.00 -13.15 14.95
CA PRO A 18 7.53 -11.81 14.68
C PRO A 18 8.68 -10.79 14.68
N ASP A 19 8.50 -9.68 13.97
CA ASP A 19 9.50 -8.59 13.91
C ASP A 19 9.72 -7.93 15.29
N ARG A 20 8.71 -7.98 16.17
CA ARG A 20 8.75 -7.50 17.56
C ARG A 20 7.77 -8.26 18.44
N ARG A 21 7.96 -8.17 19.76
CA ARG A 21 6.99 -8.66 20.75
C ARG A 21 6.48 -7.49 21.58
N VAL A 22 5.20 -7.55 21.94
CA VAL A 22 4.53 -6.62 22.87
C VAL A 22 3.85 -7.45 23.93
N GLU A 23 4.35 -7.35 25.16
CA GLU A 23 3.81 -8.03 26.33
C GLU A 23 3.32 -6.99 27.33
N LYS A 24 2.14 -7.20 27.88
CA LYS A 24 1.52 -6.35 28.90
C LYS A 24 0.77 -7.22 29.89
N THR A 25 0.60 -6.71 31.09
CA THR A 25 -0.24 -7.38 32.11
C THR A 25 -1.72 -7.31 31.72
N ASP A 26 -2.53 -8.11 32.39
CA ASP A 26 -3.97 -8.12 32.15
C ASP A 26 -4.63 -6.77 32.50
N GLU A 27 -4.15 -6.11 33.56
CA GLU A 27 -4.58 -4.78 33.98
C GLU A 27 -4.24 -3.71 32.93
N GLU A 28 -3.04 -3.78 32.36
CA GLU A 28 -2.62 -2.86 31.28
C GLU A 28 -3.46 -3.04 30.02
N TRP A 29 -3.80 -4.29 29.66
CA TRP A 29 -4.70 -4.55 28.53
C TRP A 29 -6.11 -4.03 28.79
N LYS A 30 -6.65 -4.21 30.00
CA LYS A 30 -7.97 -3.67 30.41
C LYS A 30 -8.01 -2.14 30.40
N ALA A 31 -6.90 -1.49 30.73
CA ALA A 31 -6.80 -0.03 30.71
C ALA A 31 -6.72 0.53 29.27
N LEU A 32 -6.17 -0.25 28.33
CA LEU A 32 -5.96 0.15 26.92
C LEU A 32 -7.19 -0.10 26.03
N LEU A 33 -7.95 -1.16 26.31
CA LEU A 33 -9.00 -1.69 25.44
C LEU A 33 -10.39 -1.36 26.03
N THR A 34 -11.39 -1.25 25.15
CA THR A 34 -12.78 -1.30 25.61
C THR A 34 -13.11 -2.68 26.16
N GLU A 35 -14.17 -2.80 26.94
CA GLU A 35 -14.61 -4.07 27.51
C GLU A 35 -14.86 -5.12 26.41
N GLU A 36 -15.49 -4.72 25.30
CA GLU A 36 -15.76 -5.59 24.17
C GLU A 36 -14.50 -6.00 23.42
N GLN A 37 -13.56 -5.05 23.18
CA GLN A 37 -12.26 -5.35 22.57
C GLN A 37 -11.45 -6.30 23.44
N TYR A 38 -11.44 -6.09 24.75
CA TYR A 38 -10.77 -6.97 25.70
C TYR A 38 -11.38 -8.38 25.69
N TYR A 39 -12.71 -8.49 25.72
CA TYR A 39 -13.41 -9.78 25.62
C TYR A 39 -13.00 -10.54 24.36
N ILE A 40 -12.99 -9.90 23.20
CA ILE A 40 -12.63 -10.53 21.93
C ILE A 40 -11.15 -10.88 21.90
N THR A 41 -10.27 -9.95 22.16
CA THR A 41 -8.83 -10.10 21.89
C THR A 41 -8.09 -10.86 22.98
N ARG A 42 -8.53 -10.80 24.24
CA ARG A 42 -7.86 -11.40 25.39
C ARG A 42 -8.59 -12.61 25.98
N GLN A 43 -9.91 -12.69 25.81
CA GLN A 43 -10.73 -13.81 26.28
C GLN A 43 -11.24 -14.72 25.16
N LYS A 44 -10.74 -14.53 23.91
CA LYS A 44 -11.10 -15.30 22.72
C LYS A 44 -12.59 -15.28 22.42
N GLY A 45 -13.23 -14.12 22.62
CA GLY A 45 -14.62 -13.90 22.25
C GLY A 45 -14.82 -13.81 20.74
N THR A 46 -16.06 -13.79 20.33
CA THR A 46 -16.48 -13.54 18.94
C THR A 46 -17.60 -12.53 18.96
N GLU A 47 -17.50 -11.49 18.14
CA GLU A 47 -18.56 -10.49 17.95
C GLU A 47 -19.72 -11.05 17.14
N ARG A 48 -20.86 -10.39 17.16
CA ARG A 48 -22.01 -10.79 16.32
C ARG A 48 -21.71 -10.49 14.85
N ALA A 49 -22.20 -11.35 13.96
CA ALA A 49 -22.15 -11.09 12.53
C ALA A 49 -22.84 -9.77 12.19
N ASN A 50 -22.26 -8.99 11.28
CA ASN A 50 -22.72 -7.66 10.84
C ASN A 50 -22.82 -6.63 11.99
N SER A 51 -22.02 -6.76 13.04
CA SER A 51 -21.97 -5.82 14.16
C SER A 51 -21.13 -4.57 13.89
N SER A 52 -20.41 -4.51 12.78
CA SER A 52 -19.50 -3.43 12.42
C SER A 52 -19.59 -3.06 10.96
N ASP A 53 -19.47 -1.77 10.66
CA ASP A 53 -19.35 -1.23 9.30
C ASP A 53 -18.10 -1.74 8.58
N LEU A 54 -17.08 -2.19 9.31
CA LEU A 54 -15.90 -2.82 8.71
C LEU A 54 -16.23 -4.07 7.89
N CYS A 55 -17.39 -4.69 8.07
CA CYS A 55 -17.81 -5.84 7.27
C CYS A 55 -18.07 -5.44 5.80
N THR A 56 -18.67 -4.26 5.58
CA THR A 56 -19.13 -3.76 4.26
C THR A 56 -18.29 -2.59 3.72
N PHE A 57 -17.32 -2.12 4.49
CA PHE A 57 -16.49 -0.97 4.13
C PHE A 57 -15.24 -1.44 3.35
N PHE A 58 -15.11 -1.01 2.09
CA PHE A 58 -14.05 -1.44 1.16
C PHE A 58 -13.13 -0.32 0.67
N GLU A 59 -13.16 0.84 1.32
CA GLU A 59 -12.23 1.91 0.97
C GLU A 59 -10.77 1.54 1.27
N ALA A 60 -9.87 2.12 0.50
CA ALA A 60 -8.44 1.94 0.65
C ALA A 60 -7.97 2.23 2.09
N GLY A 61 -7.04 1.44 2.56
CA GLY A 61 -6.47 1.55 3.90
C GLY A 61 -5.84 0.26 4.37
N LYS A 62 -5.26 0.31 5.54
CA LYS A 62 -4.63 -0.84 6.18
C LYS A 62 -5.33 -1.15 7.50
N TYR A 63 -5.19 -2.38 7.97
CA TYR A 63 -5.81 -2.85 9.21
C TYR A 63 -4.73 -3.28 10.19
N THR A 64 -4.70 -2.65 11.35
CA THR A 64 -3.77 -2.96 12.43
C THR A 64 -4.45 -3.75 13.54
N CYS A 65 -3.68 -4.46 14.34
CA CYS A 65 -4.14 -5.03 15.60
C CYS A 65 -4.55 -3.92 16.58
N VAL A 66 -5.77 -3.99 17.11
CA VAL A 66 -6.27 -2.98 18.07
C VAL A 66 -5.43 -2.91 19.35
N CYS A 67 -4.78 -4.03 19.74
CA CYS A 67 -3.99 -4.13 20.96
C CYS A 67 -2.58 -3.50 20.85
N CYS A 68 -1.87 -3.73 19.74
CA CYS A 68 -0.45 -3.39 19.62
C CYS A 68 -0.10 -2.60 18.36
N GLU A 69 -1.09 -2.24 17.55
CA GLU A 69 -0.96 -1.48 16.30
C GLU A 69 -0.06 -2.15 15.24
N THR A 70 0.24 -3.44 15.39
CA THR A 70 0.93 -4.20 14.34
C THR A 70 0.07 -4.26 13.10
N LEU A 71 0.64 -3.93 11.95
CA LEU A 71 -0.02 -3.96 10.65
C LEU A 71 -0.29 -5.42 10.27
N LEU A 72 -1.56 -5.75 10.00
CA LEU A 72 -2.02 -7.13 9.78
C LEU A 72 -2.48 -7.38 8.34
N PHE A 73 -3.32 -6.49 7.80
CA PHE A 73 -3.95 -6.67 6.49
C PHE A 73 -3.98 -5.37 5.69
N ASP A 74 -4.06 -5.51 4.36
CA ASP A 74 -4.33 -4.45 3.41
C ASP A 74 -5.76 -4.55 2.89
N SER A 75 -6.41 -3.42 2.60
CA SER A 75 -7.73 -3.37 1.98
C SER A 75 -7.78 -4.00 0.59
N ALA A 76 -6.65 -4.04 -0.13
CA ALA A 76 -6.52 -4.70 -1.42
C ALA A 76 -6.78 -6.22 -1.34
N GLU A 77 -6.53 -6.82 -0.17
CA GLU A 77 -6.77 -8.24 0.11
C GLU A 77 -8.15 -8.51 0.74
N LYS A 78 -8.95 -7.45 0.96
CA LYS A 78 -10.27 -7.55 1.58
C LYS A 78 -11.34 -7.91 0.54
N PHE A 79 -12.25 -8.81 0.90
CA PHE A 79 -13.38 -9.20 0.05
C PHE A 79 -14.65 -9.44 0.86
N ASP A 80 -15.79 -9.35 0.18
CA ASP A 80 -17.08 -9.73 0.79
C ASP A 80 -17.25 -11.25 0.74
N SER A 81 -17.23 -11.86 1.91
CA SER A 81 -17.43 -13.31 2.07
C SER A 81 -18.89 -13.70 2.33
N GLY A 82 -19.78 -12.72 2.51
CA GLY A 82 -21.17 -12.93 2.91
C GLY A 82 -21.34 -13.47 4.35
N THR A 83 -20.26 -13.59 5.13
CA THR A 83 -20.33 -14.19 6.49
C THR A 83 -20.68 -13.19 7.58
N GLY A 84 -20.60 -11.88 7.30
CA GLY A 84 -20.88 -10.82 8.25
C GLY A 84 -19.68 -10.44 9.14
N TRP A 85 -18.47 -10.89 8.79
CA TRP A 85 -17.21 -10.49 9.39
C TRP A 85 -16.21 -9.99 8.33
N PRO A 86 -15.31 -9.06 8.67
CA PRO A 86 -14.23 -8.65 7.77
C PRO A 86 -13.41 -9.84 7.30
N SER A 87 -13.27 -10.01 5.99
CA SER A 87 -12.60 -11.17 5.38
C SER A 87 -11.47 -10.73 4.45
N PHE A 88 -10.31 -11.40 4.55
CA PHE A 88 -9.10 -11.09 3.77
C PHE A 88 -8.52 -12.37 3.16
N THR A 89 -7.82 -12.23 2.02
CA THR A 89 -7.19 -13.35 1.32
C THR A 89 -5.78 -13.65 1.82
N GLN A 90 -5.07 -12.64 2.35
CA GLN A 90 -3.68 -12.74 2.82
C GLN A 90 -3.40 -11.74 3.93
N PRO A 91 -2.50 -12.03 4.88
CA PRO A 91 -1.89 -11.02 5.74
C PRO A 91 -0.87 -10.19 4.95
N ILE A 92 -0.54 -9.00 5.44
CA ILE A 92 0.42 -8.09 4.78
C ILE A 92 1.86 -8.65 4.77
N LYS A 93 2.19 -9.51 5.75
CA LYS A 93 3.44 -10.29 5.84
C LYS A 93 3.12 -11.65 6.46
N ASP A 94 3.92 -12.66 6.11
CA ASP A 94 3.70 -14.04 6.57
C ASP A 94 3.90 -14.21 8.09
N ASN A 95 4.67 -13.32 8.74
CA ASN A 95 5.02 -13.40 10.15
C ASN A 95 4.19 -12.50 11.07
N VAL A 96 3.14 -11.83 10.60
CA VAL A 96 2.31 -10.97 11.47
C VAL A 96 1.14 -11.72 12.10
N ILE A 97 0.78 -12.88 11.56
CA ILE A 97 -0.27 -13.77 12.09
C ILE A 97 0.35 -15.06 12.63
N ALA A 98 -0.08 -15.47 13.81
CA ALA A 98 0.20 -16.79 14.35
C ALA A 98 -1.03 -17.70 14.25
N TYR A 99 -0.80 -18.98 14.04
CA TYR A 99 -1.81 -20.01 13.75
C TYR A 99 -1.84 -21.05 14.87
N HIS A 100 -3.03 -21.34 15.37
CA HIS A 100 -3.24 -22.30 16.46
C HIS A 100 -4.38 -23.24 16.17
N LYS A 101 -4.26 -24.50 16.57
CA LYS A 101 -5.36 -25.46 16.47
C LYS A 101 -6.45 -25.10 17.49
N ASP A 102 -7.65 -24.90 17.01
CA ASP A 102 -8.82 -24.69 17.84
C ASP A 102 -9.78 -25.89 17.73
N LYS A 103 -10.05 -26.52 18.86
CA LYS A 103 -10.99 -27.65 18.99
C LYS A 103 -12.21 -27.32 19.82
N SER A 104 -12.44 -26.04 20.09
CA SER A 104 -13.59 -25.57 20.86
C SER A 104 -14.90 -25.84 20.11
N HIS A 105 -16.00 -25.89 20.85
CA HIS A 105 -17.36 -26.08 20.33
C HIS A 105 -17.55 -27.33 19.43
N GLY A 106 -16.72 -28.38 19.61
CA GLY A 106 -16.81 -29.61 18.79
C GLY A 106 -16.38 -29.45 17.33
N MET A 107 -15.79 -28.32 16.95
CA MET A 107 -15.27 -28.02 15.61
C MET A 107 -13.74 -28.12 15.57
N TYR A 108 -13.20 -28.38 14.38
CA TYR A 108 -11.76 -28.32 14.14
C TYR A 108 -11.47 -27.12 13.22
N ARG A 109 -10.86 -26.09 13.79
CA ARG A 109 -10.56 -24.83 13.09
C ARG A 109 -9.11 -24.42 13.32
N ILE A 110 -8.64 -23.43 12.58
CA ILE A 110 -7.35 -22.78 12.84
C ILE A 110 -7.63 -21.36 13.32
N GLU A 111 -7.40 -21.13 14.61
CA GLU A 111 -7.41 -19.80 15.22
C GLU A 111 -6.26 -18.97 14.68
N THR A 112 -6.50 -17.70 14.46
CA THR A 112 -5.48 -16.70 14.11
C THR A 112 -5.32 -15.69 15.24
N THR A 113 -4.07 -15.46 15.64
CA THR A 113 -3.73 -14.43 16.63
C THR A 113 -2.71 -13.46 16.05
N CYS A 114 -2.65 -12.25 16.60
CA CYS A 114 -1.57 -11.33 16.30
C CYS A 114 -0.25 -11.91 16.79
N ASN A 115 0.70 -12.17 15.90
CA ASN A 115 1.97 -12.79 16.27
C ASN A 115 2.87 -11.89 17.13
N THR A 116 2.54 -10.59 17.23
CA THR A 116 3.26 -9.61 18.06
C THR A 116 2.81 -9.62 19.53
N CYS A 117 1.51 -9.77 19.82
CA CYS A 117 0.95 -9.59 21.17
C CYS A 117 -0.04 -10.66 21.60
N ASP A 118 -0.19 -11.72 20.82
CA ASP A 118 -1.08 -12.86 21.04
C ASP A 118 -2.58 -12.51 21.13
N ALA A 119 -2.99 -11.33 20.64
CA ALA A 119 -4.39 -10.96 20.60
C ALA A 119 -5.15 -11.93 19.68
N HIS A 120 -6.27 -12.49 20.15
CA HIS A 120 -7.17 -13.26 19.30
C HIS A 120 -7.76 -12.35 18.21
N LEU A 121 -7.68 -12.77 16.95
CA LEU A 121 -8.17 -12.02 15.79
C LEU A 121 -9.40 -12.68 15.18
N GLY A 122 -9.44 -13.99 15.09
CA GLY A 122 -10.47 -14.75 14.42
C GLY A 122 -9.96 -16.12 13.98
N HIS A 123 -10.37 -16.57 12.78
CA HIS A 123 -10.00 -17.87 12.23
C HIS A 123 -9.65 -17.77 10.75
N VAL A 124 -8.89 -18.74 10.25
CA VAL A 124 -8.61 -18.89 8.82
C VAL A 124 -9.21 -20.18 8.28
N PHE A 125 -9.78 -20.10 7.06
CA PHE A 125 -10.46 -21.18 6.35
C PHE A 125 -9.87 -21.37 4.95
N GLN A 126 -10.13 -22.53 4.32
CA GLN A 126 -9.67 -22.86 2.96
C GLN A 126 -10.75 -22.67 1.89
N ASP A 127 -11.68 -21.78 2.13
CA ASP A 127 -12.83 -21.46 1.29
C ASP A 127 -12.81 -20.03 0.74
N GLY A 128 -11.64 -19.41 0.72
CA GLY A 128 -11.43 -18.08 0.17
C GLY A 128 -11.24 -18.09 -1.35
N PRO A 129 -11.22 -16.90 -1.98
CA PRO A 129 -11.01 -16.76 -3.42
C PRO A 129 -9.58 -17.14 -3.85
N MET A 130 -9.45 -17.53 -5.12
CA MET A 130 -8.14 -17.71 -5.73
C MET A 130 -7.42 -16.35 -5.89
N PRO A 131 -6.09 -16.30 -5.85
CA PRO A 131 -5.15 -17.41 -5.96
C PRO A 131 -4.74 -18.06 -4.65
N SER A 132 -5.03 -17.48 -3.47
CA SER A 132 -4.63 -18.09 -2.18
C SER A 132 -5.50 -19.27 -1.77
N GLY A 133 -6.80 -19.19 -2.01
CA GLY A 133 -7.81 -20.10 -1.50
C GLY A 133 -8.07 -19.93 0.00
N LEU A 134 -7.51 -18.87 0.64
CA LEU A 134 -7.65 -18.61 2.07
C LEU A 134 -8.69 -17.53 2.35
N ARG A 135 -9.43 -17.69 3.43
CA ARG A 135 -10.30 -16.69 4.00
C ARG A 135 -9.93 -16.47 5.47
N TYR A 136 -9.32 -15.34 5.74
CA TYR A 136 -9.08 -14.83 7.09
C TYR A 136 -10.35 -14.12 7.56
N CYS A 137 -11.16 -14.78 8.40
CA CYS A 137 -12.40 -14.27 8.96
C CYS A 137 -12.09 -13.64 10.33
N MET A 138 -12.05 -12.31 10.37
CA MET A 138 -11.54 -11.56 11.52
C MET A 138 -12.66 -10.86 12.27
N ASN A 139 -12.55 -10.79 13.61
CA ASN A 139 -13.40 -9.89 14.41
C ASN A 139 -13.05 -8.43 14.07
N ALA A 140 -14.05 -7.63 13.72
CA ALA A 140 -13.86 -6.21 13.43
C ALA A 140 -13.30 -5.44 14.65
N LEU A 141 -13.77 -5.78 15.86
CA LEU A 141 -13.28 -5.19 17.10
C LEU A 141 -11.83 -5.54 17.47
N ALA A 142 -11.26 -6.57 16.85
CA ALA A 142 -9.83 -6.89 16.96
C ALA A 142 -8.95 -6.06 16.02
N LEU A 143 -9.56 -5.32 15.08
CA LEU A 143 -8.91 -4.53 14.05
C LEU A 143 -9.16 -3.03 14.24
N LYS A 144 -8.17 -2.23 13.88
CA LYS A 144 -8.29 -0.78 13.71
C LYS A 144 -7.95 -0.46 12.26
N LYS A 145 -8.90 0.12 11.50
CA LYS A 145 -8.59 0.65 10.17
C LYS A 145 -7.73 1.91 10.34
N VAL A 146 -6.64 1.95 9.59
CA VAL A 146 -5.82 3.15 9.44
C VAL A 146 -5.83 3.53 7.96
N GLU A 147 -5.89 4.81 7.69
CA GLU A 147 -5.77 5.28 6.31
C GLU A 147 -4.41 4.86 5.74
N SER A 148 -4.38 4.53 4.47
CA SER A 148 -3.10 4.36 3.78
C SER A 148 -2.42 5.72 3.78
N MET A 149 -1.25 5.81 4.40
CA MET A 149 -0.42 7.02 4.27
C MET A 149 0.22 7.11 2.88
N GLU A 150 0.05 6.10 2.05
CA GLU A 150 0.59 6.08 0.72
C GLU A 150 -0.05 7.17 -0.15
N ARG A 151 0.80 7.87 -0.89
CA ARG A 151 0.42 8.92 -1.83
C ARG A 151 0.85 8.53 -3.23
N LYS A 152 0.17 9.06 -4.23
CA LYS A 152 0.52 8.89 -5.63
C LYS A 152 1.19 10.14 -6.17
N ALA A 153 2.13 9.96 -7.10
CA ALA A 153 2.71 11.04 -7.89
C ALA A 153 2.88 10.61 -9.35
N THR A 154 2.95 11.59 -10.27
CA THR A 154 3.07 11.33 -11.70
C THR A 154 4.11 12.26 -12.31
N PHE A 155 5.19 11.68 -12.85
CA PHE A 155 6.30 12.42 -13.43
C PHE A 155 6.65 11.89 -14.82
N GLY A 156 7.09 12.80 -15.69
CA GLY A 156 7.61 12.49 -17.03
C GLY A 156 8.96 13.16 -17.28
N GLY A 157 9.89 12.45 -17.93
CA GLY A 157 11.23 12.98 -18.20
C GLY A 157 12.00 12.05 -19.14
N GLY A 158 11.65 12.06 -20.44
CA GLY A 158 12.18 11.15 -21.44
C GLY A 158 11.39 9.83 -21.51
N CYS A 159 12.08 8.76 -21.92
CA CYS A 159 11.50 7.43 -22.01
C CYS A 159 11.03 6.93 -20.63
N PHE A 160 9.76 6.59 -20.50
CA PHE A 160 9.15 6.17 -19.24
C PHE A 160 9.77 4.87 -18.67
N TRP A 161 10.29 3.95 -19.50
CA TRP A 161 10.98 2.76 -19.01
C TRP A 161 12.27 3.09 -18.25
N CYS A 162 12.99 4.16 -18.67
CA CYS A 162 14.19 4.62 -17.97
C CYS A 162 13.82 5.22 -16.61
N THR A 163 12.78 6.02 -16.56
CA THR A 163 12.28 6.63 -15.31
C THR A 163 11.71 5.56 -14.36
N GLU A 164 10.94 4.60 -14.88
CA GLU A 164 10.42 3.44 -14.12
C GLU A 164 11.57 2.65 -13.47
N ALA A 165 12.61 2.34 -14.24
CA ALA A 165 13.77 1.58 -13.75
C ALA A 165 14.48 2.26 -12.56
N ILE A 166 14.44 3.59 -12.48
CA ILE A 166 15.01 4.35 -11.36
C ILE A 166 14.05 4.30 -10.16
N PHE A 167 12.79 4.69 -10.37
CA PHE A 167 11.84 4.88 -9.28
C PHE A 167 11.45 3.58 -8.57
N GLN A 168 11.35 2.44 -9.28
CA GLN A 168 11.04 1.15 -8.67
C GLN A 168 12.11 0.66 -7.66
N ASN A 169 13.32 1.22 -7.69
CA ASN A 169 14.40 0.87 -6.78
C ASN A 169 14.52 1.83 -5.57
N LEU A 170 13.70 2.87 -5.50
CA LEU A 170 13.73 3.82 -4.40
C LEU A 170 13.05 3.22 -3.16
N LYS A 171 13.75 3.28 -2.02
CA LYS A 171 13.14 2.94 -0.75
C LYS A 171 11.97 3.89 -0.45
N GLY A 172 10.81 3.34 -0.10
CA GLY A 172 9.60 4.11 0.16
C GLY A 172 8.68 4.23 -1.06
N VAL A 173 9.13 3.86 -2.27
CA VAL A 173 8.26 3.67 -3.43
C VAL A 173 7.66 2.26 -3.38
N VAL A 174 6.35 2.16 -3.54
CA VAL A 174 5.57 0.90 -3.36
C VAL A 174 5.24 0.27 -4.71
N THR A 175 4.74 1.07 -5.66
CA THR A 175 4.42 0.63 -7.03
C THR A 175 4.86 1.70 -8.02
N VAL A 176 5.21 1.28 -9.23
CA VAL A 176 5.47 2.19 -10.37
C VAL A 176 4.79 1.59 -11.60
N GLU A 177 4.07 2.43 -12.34
CA GLU A 177 3.38 2.07 -13.57
C GLU A 177 3.68 3.10 -14.66
N SER A 178 4.15 2.62 -15.81
CA SER A 178 4.36 3.46 -17.00
C SER A 178 3.06 3.73 -17.73
N GLY A 179 2.90 4.95 -18.23
CA GLY A 179 1.68 5.38 -18.92
C GLY A 179 1.81 6.74 -19.62
N TYR A 180 0.67 7.35 -19.92
CA TYR A 180 0.58 8.61 -20.66
C TYR A 180 -0.31 9.60 -19.92
N SER A 181 0.11 10.86 -19.83
CA SER A 181 -0.68 11.92 -19.18
C SER A 181 -0.53 13.28 -19.87
N GLY A 182 -1.47 14.20 -19.59
CA GLY A 182 -1.42 15.59 -20.03
C GLY A 182 -1.88 15.84 -21.48
N GLY A 183 -2.31 14.82 -22.21
CA GLY A 183 -2.81 14.93 -23.59
C GLY A 183 -4.31 15.08 -23.70
N ARG A 184 -4.81 15.16 -24.95
CA ARG A 184 -6.23 15.40 -25.25
C ARG A 184 -6.98 14.16 -25.70
N ILE A 185 -6.30 13.07 -26.04
CA ILE A 185 -6.87 11.83 -26.56
C ILE A 185 -7.02 10.82 -25.41
N SER A 186 -8.23 10.34 -25.16
CA SER A 186 -8.47 9.30 -24.17
C SER A 186 -7.94 7.95 -24.65
N ASN A 187 -7.25 7.22 -23.75
CA ASN A 187 -6.70 5.88 -24.01
C ASN A 187 -5.86 5.79 -25.30
N PRO A 188 -4.84 6.67 -25.50
CA PRO A 188 -4.05 6.65 -26.70
C PRO A 188 -3.21 5.38 -26.79
N THR A 189 -3.03 4.90 -28.00
CA THR A 189 -2.06 3.82 -28.28
C THR A 189 -0.63 4.36 -28.26
N TYR A 190 0.35 3.49 -28.04
CA TYR A 190 1.77 3.85 -28.14
C TYR A 190 2.11 4.56 -29.45
N ARG A 191 1.57 4.07 -30.58
CA ARG A 191 1.83 4.63 -31.91
C ARG A 191 1.29 6.06 -32.06
N GLU A 192 0.15 6.36 -31.47
CA GLU A 192 -0.44 7.70 -31.48
C GLU A 192 0.39 8.68 -30.64
N VAL A 193 0.84 8.26 -29.43
CA VAL A 193 1.70 9.09 -28.59
C VAL A 193 3.04 9.33 -29.25
N SER A 194 3.68 8.30 -29.80
CA SER A 194 4.97 8.39 -30.50
C SER A 194 4.92 9.30 -31.72
N SER A 195 3.74 9.52 -32.33
CA SER A 195 3.56 10.48 -33.43
C SER A 195 3.59 11.95 -32.98
N GLY A 196 3.53 12.21 -31.67
CA GLY A 196 3.55 13.55 -31.08
C GLY A 196 2.24 14.34 -31.18
N ILE A 197 1.17 13.79 -31.81
CA ILE A 197 -0.08 14.51 -32.06
C ILE A 197 -1.06 14.49 -30.89
N THR A 198 -0.87 13.58 -29.91
CA THR A 198 -1.80 13.41 -28.79
C THR A 198 -1.67 14.47 -27.70
N GLY A 199 -0.49 15.11 -27.61
CA GLY A 199 -0.13 16.02 -26.53
C GLY A 199 0.21 15.33 -25.20
N HIS A 200 0.16 14.00 -25.14
CA HIS A 200 0.57 13.25 -23.95
C HIS A 200 2.09 13.28 -23.75
N ALA A 201 2.51 13.26 -22.49
CA ALA A 201 3.87 12.90 -22.10
C ALA A 201 3.91 11.42 -21.75
N GLU A 202 5.06 10.78 -22.01
CA GLU A 202 5.42 9.52 -21.35
C GLU A 202 5.70 9.79 -19.88
N VAL A 203 4.99 9.08 -18.99
CA VAL A 203 5.05 9.30 -17.55
C VAL A 203 5.12 7.99 -16.81
N ILE A 204 5.57 8.07 -15.57
CA ILE A 204 5.31 7.06 -14.54
C ILE A 204 4.29 7.62 -13.55
N GLU A 205 3.28 6.83 -13.19
CA GLU A 205 2.52 7.02 -11.95
C GLU A 205 3.08 6.05 -10.92
N PHE A 206 3.37 6.55 -9.72
CA PHE A 206 3.90 5.70 -8.66
C PHE A 206 3.25 6.01 -7.33
N THR A 207 3.13 4.97 -6.50
CA THR A 207 2.67 5.06 -5.12
C THR A 207 3.87 5.06 -4.19
N TYR A 208 3.91 5.95 -3.20
CA TYR A 208 5.00 6.07 -2.25
C TYR A 208 4.50 6.25 -0.82
N ASN A 209 5.32 5.84 0.16
CA ASN A 209 5.07 6.05 1.59
C ASN A 209 5.76 7.36 2.04
N PRO A 210 5.03 8.44 2.35
CA PRO A 210 5.62 9.71 2.75
C PRO A 210 6.36 9.67 4.10
N ALA A 211 6.20 8.61 4.89
CA ALA A 211 7.00 8.38 6.10
C ALA A 211 8.42 7.85 5.80
N GLU A 212 8.67 7.34 4.58
CA GLU A 212 9.96 6.79 4.16
C GLU A 212 10.68 7.66 3.13
N ILE A 213 9.93 8.35 2.26
CA ILE A 213 10.46 9.28 1.25
C ILE A 213 9.46 10.42 1.04
N SER A 214 9.93 11.66 1.10
CA SER A 214 9.07 12.83 0.90
C SER A 214 8.76 13.11 -0.57
N TYR A 215 7.66 13.81 -0.85
CA TYR A 215 7.35 14.28 -2.21
C TYR A 215 8.45 15.19 -2.75
N GLU A 216 9.05 16.01 -1.89
CA GLU A 216 10.16 16.90 -2.24
C GLU A 216 11.39 16.11 -2.69
N ASP A 217 11.78 15.06 -1.97
CA ASP A 217 12.89 14.19 -2.35
C ASP A 217 12.62 13.52 -3.69
N LEU A 218 11.39 13.03 -3.92
CA LEU A 218 10.99 12.41 -5.19
C LEU A 218 11.09 13.41 -6.36
N VAL A 219 10.65 14.65 -6.16
CA VAL A 219 10.81 15.72 -7.15
C VAL A 219 12.30 16.02 -7.43
N LYS A 220 13.13 16.12 -6.39
CA LYS A 220 14.58 16.35 -6.54
C LYS A 220 15.27 15.19 -7.26
N ILE A 221 14.92 13.96 -6.92
CA ILE A 221 15.40 12.75 -7.62
C ILE A 221 14.99 12.81 -9.10
N HIS A 222 13.72 13.11 -9.39
CA HIS A 222 13.26 13.26 -10.77
C HIS A 222 14.08 14.29 -11.54
N LEU A 223 14.23 15.50 -11.01
CA LEU A 223 14.95 16.60 -11.66
C LEU A 223 16.46 16.33 -11.86
N THR A 224 17.04 15.40 -11.10
CA THR A 224 18.48 15.07 -11.16
C THR A 224 18.78 13.76 -11.93
N THR A 225 17.77 12.97 -12.24
CA THR A 225 17.94 11.70 -12.95
C THR A 225 17.70 11.78 -14.46
N HIS A 226 17.30 12.94 -14.96
CA HIS A 226 17.23 13.26 -16.39
C HIS A 226 17.75 14.70 -16.62
N ASN A 227 17.85 15.15 -17.85
CA ASN A 227 18.20 16.54 -18.13
C ASN A 227 16.94 17.43 -18.14
N PRO A 228 16.68 18.24 -17.10
CA PRO A 228 15.47 19.05 -17.02
C PRO A 228 15.57 20.36 -17.82
N THR A 229 16.68 20.61 -18.53
CA THR A 229 16.92 21.87 -19.27
C THR A 229 16.64 21.75 -20.76
N THR A 230 16.41 20.55 -21.28
CA THR A 230 16.13 20.32 -22.70
C THR A 230 14.63 20.29 -22.99
N LEU A 231 14.15 21.26 -23.76
CA LEU A 231 12.74 21.38 -24.10
C LEU A 231 12.30 20.24 -25.05
N ASN A 232 11.29 19.46 -24.66
CA ASN A 232 10.73 18.36 -25.45
C ASN A 232 11.78 17.36 -25.96
N GLN A 233 12.80 17.12 -25.19
CA GLN A 233 13.90 16.22 -25.57
C GLN A 233 14.56 15.62 -24.33
N GLN A 234 14.99 14.34 -24.46
CA GLN A 234 15.87 13.69 -23.48
C GLN A 234 16.85 12.80 -24.21
N GLY A 235 18.14 13.21 -24.22
CA GLY A 235 19.17 12.53 -24.99
C GLY A 235 18.83 12.47 -26.49
N ALA A 236 18.70 11.27 -27.04
CA ALA A 236 18.34 11.06 -28.44
C ALA A 236 16.81 11.09 -28.70
N ASP A 237 16.01 11.02 -27.66
CA ASP A 237 14.54 11.00 -27.75
C ASP A 237 14.00 12.42 -27.93
N MET A 238 13.40 12.72 -29.08
CA MET A 238 12.89 14.03 -29.46
C MET A 238 11.38 13.99 -29.64
N GLY A 239 10.67 14.97 -29.08
CA GLY A 239 9.22 15.14 -29.19
C GLY A 239 8.57 15.53 -27.85
N THR A 240 7.36 16.11 -27.93
CA THR A 240 6.60 16.59 -26.79
C THR A 240 6.28 15.47 -25.78
N GLN A 241 6.24 14.22 -26.23
CA GLN A 241 6.03 13.05 -25.40
C GLN A 241 7.19 12.79 -24.42
N TYR A 242 8.40 13.29 -24.72
CA TYR A 242 9.59 13.13 -23.88
C TYR A 242 9.91 14.35 -23.03
N ARG A 243 8.97 15.29 -22.90
CA ARG A 243 9.17 16.50 -22.11
C ARG A 243 9.33 16.22 -20.63
N SER A 244 10.13 17.02 -19.96
CA SER A 244 10.21 17.03 -18.50
C SER A 244 8.93 17.63 -17.91
N VAL A 245 8.21 16.89 -17.07
CA VAL A 245 6.94 17.32 -16.48
C VAL A 245 6.69 16.68 -15.12
N ILE A 246 6.09 17.45 -14.23
CA ILE A 246 5.58 17.04 -12.92
C ILE A 246 4.09 17.35 -12.91
N PHE A 247 3.25 16.31 -12.79
CA PHE A 247 1.80 16.47 -12.62
C PHE A 247 1.46 16.52 -11.13
N TYR A 248 1.01 17.69 -10.65
CA TYR A 248 0.59 17.89 -9.26
C TYR A 248 -0.91 17.57 -9.08
N ARG A 249 -1.30 17.18 -7.87
CA ARG A 249 -2.68 16.87 -7.49
C ARG A 249 -3.31 17.92 -6.58
N ASN A 250 -2.48 18.77 -5.96
CA ASN A 250 -2.92 19.82 -5.04
C ASN A 250 -1.89 20.98 -5.01
N GLU A 251 -2.28 22.10 -4.43
CA GLU A 251 -1.43 23.31 -4.37
C GLU A 251 -0.18 23.13 -3.48
N GLU A 252 -0.19 22.20 -2.51
CA GLU A 252 1.00 21.86 -1.73
C GLU A 252 2.06 21.21 -2.61
N GLU A 253 1.69 20.17 -3.39
CA GLU A 253 2.58 19.49 -4.34
C GLU A 253 3.14 20.44 -5.39
N LYS A 254 2.30 21.35 -5.94
CA LYS A 254 2.72 22.38 -6.88
C LYS A 254 3.77 23.30 -6.26
N THR A 255 3.53 23.76 -5.03
CA THR A 255 4.45 24.63 -4.31
C THR A 255 5.80 23.96 -4.09
N ILE A 256 5.80 22.69 -3.67
CA ILE A 256 7.00 21.88 -3.46
C ILE A 256 7.76 21.73 -4.79
N ALA A 257 7.08 21.36 -5.89
CA ALA A 257 7.71 21.21 -7.20
C ALA A 257 8.38 22.51 -7.68
N LEU A 258 7.69 23.64 -7.58
CA LEU A 258 8.24 24.95 -7.97
C LEU A 258 9.43 25.37 -7.10
N ASN A 259 9.39 25.10 -5.80
CA ASN A 259 10.50 25.38 -4.88
C ASN A 259 11.72 24.51 -5.18
N ALA A 260 11.53 23.21 -5.44
CA ALA A 260 12.62 22.31 -5.82
C ALA A 260 13.29 22.74 -7.15
N ILE A 261 12.49 23.14 -8.15
CA ILE A 261 13.01 23.71 -9.40
C ILE A 261 13.85 24.97 -9.14
N LYS A 262 13.36 25.87 -8.27
CA LYS A 262 14.08 27.09 -7.91
C LYS A 262 15.38 26.81 -7.18
N GLU A 263 15.38 25.84 -6.27
CA GLU A 263 16.56 25.42 -5.51
C GLU A 263 17.63 24.82 -6.43
N LEU A 264 17.22 23.92 -7.34
CA LEU A 264 18.13 23.24 -8.26
C LEU A 264 18.60 24.12 -9.43
N LYS A 265 18.00 25.31 -9.63
CA LYS A 265 18.39 26.21 -10.70
C LYS A 265 19.89 26.56 -10.69
N ALA A 266 20.49 26.64 -9.50
CA ALA A 266 21.92 26.98 -9.36
C ALA A 266 22.84 25.79 -9.73
N THR A 267 22.29 24.59 -9.91
CA THR A 267 23.02 23.35 -10.22
C THR A 267 23.17 23.11 -11.73
N TYR A 268 22.39 23.84 -12.54
CA TYR A 268 22.36 23.73 -13.99
C TYR A 268 22.81 25.02 -14.65
N ASP A 269 23.62 24.93 -15.70
CA ASP A 269 24.08 26.10 -16.49
C ASP A 269 22.91 26.72 -17.28
N ASP A 270 21.98 25.85 -17.76
CA ASP A 270 20.81 26.23 -18.53
C ASP A 270 19.55 26.32 -17.65
N MET A 271 18.53 26.99 -18.19
CA MET A 271 17.25 27.15 -17.51
C MET A 271 16.50 25.80 -17.45
N ILE A 272 16.02 25.42 -16.27
CA ILE A 272 15.11 24.26 -16.11
C ILE A 272 13.79 24.58 -16.81
N VAL A 273 13.37 23.70 -17.74
CA VAL A 273 12.16 23.81 -18.55
C VAL A 273 11.08 22.81 -18.14
N THR A 274 11.23 22.17 -17.01
CA THR A 274 10.26 21.21 -16.47
C THR A 274 8.88 21.86 -16.32
N GLU A 275 7.88 21.29 -16.96
CA GLU A 275 6.48 21.70 -16.84
C GLU A 275 5.93 21.26 -15.47
N VAL A 276 5.17 22.12 -14.79
CA VAL A 276 4.43 21.82 -13.57
C VAL A 276 2.95 21.99 -13.88
N ALA A 277 2.23 20.89 -14.12
CA ALA A 277 0.85 20.85 -14.61
C ALA A 277 -0.07 20.06 -13.65
N MET A 278 -1.39 20.19 -13.83
CA MET A 278 -2.40 19.44 -13.08
C MET A 278 -2.80 18.16 -13.85
#